data_a062345495d551aeea3289de3e7df7c4
#
_entry.id   a062345495d551aeea3289de3e7df7c4
#
_cell.length_a   1.000
_cell.length_b   1.000
_cell.length_c   1.000
_cell.angle_alpha   90.00
_cell.angle_beta   90.00
_cell.angle_gamma   90.00
#
_symmetry.space_group_name_H-M   'P 1'
#
loop_
_entity.id
_entity.type
_entity.pdbx_description
1 polymer ?
#
loop_
_entity_poly.entity_id
_entity_poly.type
_entity_poly.pdbx_seq_one_letter_code
_entity_poly.pdbx_strand_id
1 'polypeptide(L)'
;SDNDSDENTAEVIAGIIKSIERRSSAEVAYSTALDCAVTGGFGFFRVDIDYIHDMDFSLEARINRIPNPLSVHWDTSSTRFDASDWNYAFVSEFMGNDEYKAKYPDASLANFQGDSRDEASDQWITEDSVRIAEYFKKEATSYTLSELTIADPQTGEEQNQAIKNTEIIKMAERYFENGNIPMEGMNTENEIISAFLLMP
;
A
#
# COMPACT_ATOMS: atom_id res chain seq x y z
N SER A 1 13.00 5.28 -29.77
CA SER A 1 13.29 6.25 -28.68
C SER A 1 12.52 5.94 -27.38
N ASP A 2 11.38 5.24 -27.42
CA ASP A 2 10.65 4.83 -26.22
C ASP A 2 11.42 3.82 -25.36
N ASN A 3 12.24 2.97 -25.97
CA ASN A 3 12.99 1.94 -25.26
C ASN A 3 14.07 2.49 -24.29
N ASP A 4 14.71 3.60 -24.63
CA ASP A 4 15.81 4.15 -23.81
C ASP A 4 15.33 4.79 -22.51
N SER A 5 14.15 5.41 -22.50
CA SER A 5 13.57 6.00 -21.28
C SER A 5 13.09 4.93 -20.32
N ASP A 6 12.56 3.81 -20.83
CA ASP A 6 12.12 2.67 -20.03
C ASP A 6 13.31 1.94 -19.42
N GLU A 7 14.42 1.79 -20.14
CA GLU A 7 15.63 1.15 -19.64
C GLU A 7 16.28 1.96 -18.50
N ASN A 8 16.43 3.27 -18.68
CA ASN A 8 16.93 4.16 -17.62
C ASN A 8 16.03 4.15 -16.38
N THR A 9 14.72 4.16 -16.57
CA THR A 9 13.76 4.09 -15.46
C THR A 9 13.86 2.77 -14.72
N ALA A 10 13.98 1.65 -15.45
CA ALA A 10 14.15 0.33 -14.86
C ALA A 10 15.46 0.22 -14.06
N GLU A 11 16.56 0.81 -14.57
CA GLU A 11 17.85 0.83 -13.85
C GLU A 11 17.77 1.65 -12.56
N VAL A 12 17.12 2.82 -12.59
CA VAL A 12 16.90 3.65 -11.41
C VAL A 12 16.06 2.90 -10.36
N ILE A 13 14.96 2.26 -10.77
CA ILE A 13 14.11 1.47 -9.87
C ILE A 13 14.90 0.31 -9.26
N ALA A 14 15.68 -0.41 -10.06
CA ALA A 14 16.53 -1.49 -9.59
C ALA A 14 17.57 -0.99 -8.56
N GLY A 15 18.12 0.20 -8.77
CA GLY A 15 19.03 0.86 -7.83
C GLY A 15 18.35 1.20 -6.50
N ILE A 16 17.14 1.72 -6.56
CA ILE A 16 16.32 2.03 -5.37
C ILE A 16 16.03 0.74 -4.58
N ILE A 17 15.56 -0.32 -5.25
CA ILE A 17 15.26 -1.60 -4.61
C ILE A 17 16.52 -2.14 -3.89
N LYS A 18 17.67 -2.19 -4.57
CA LYS A 18 18.93 -2.63 -3.96
C LYS A 18 19.35 -1.78 -2.75
N SER A 19 19.05 -0.48 -2.79
CA SER A 19 19.31 0.41 -1.65
C SER A 19 18.43 0.06 -0.45
N ILE A 20 17.13 -0.18 -0.67
CA ILE A 20 16.17 -0.59 0.35
C ILE A 20 16.59 -1.94 0.95
N GLU A 21 16.91 -2.94 0.11
CA GLU A 21 17.36 -4.26 0.55
C GLU A 21 18.59 -4.17 1.45
N ARG A 22 19.59 -3.37 1.07
CA ARG A 22 20.82 -3.19 1.85
C ARG A 22 20.57 -2.52 3.20
N ARG A 23 19.75 -1.46 3.21
CA ARG A 23 19.44 -0.72 4.45
C ARG A 23 18.60 -1.55 5.41
N SER A 24 17.71 -2.38 4.89
CA SER A 24 16.84 -3.27 5.66
C SER A 24 17.51 -4.56 6.10
N SER A 25 18.75 -4.85 5.64
CA SER A 25 19.35 -6.18 5.79
C SER A 25 18.41 -7.30 5.30
N ALA A 26 17.79 -7.08 4.13
CA ALA A 26 16.71 -7.91 3.60
C ALA A 26 17.10 -9.40 3.42
N GLU A 27 18.39 -9.68 3.28
CA GLU A 27 18.92 -11.05 3.23
C GLU A 27 18.49 -11.88 4.44
N VAL A 28 18.44 -11.29 5.64
CA VAL A 28 17.98 -11.96 6.85
C VAL A 28 16.47 -12.27 6.77
N ALA A 29 15.69 -11.35 6.23
CA ALA A 29 14.25 -11.54 6.04
C ALA A 29 13.97 -12.66 5.02
N TYR A 30 14.68 -12.64 3.90
CA TYR A 30 14.55 -13.64 2.83
C TYR A 30 14.99 -15.03 3.29
N SER A 31 16.15 -15.13 3.97
CA SER A 31 16.63 -16.41 4.52
C SER A 31 15.66 -16.99 5.54
N THR A 32 15.13 -16.16 6.45
CA THR A 32 14.14 -16.60 7.43
C THR A 32 12.86 -17.10 6.74
N ALA A 33 12.37 -16.37 5.74
CA ALA A 33 11.18 -16.79 5.01
C ALA A 33 11.40 -18.09 4.24
N LEU A 34 12.58 -18.26 3.62
CA LEU A 34 12.96 -19.46 2.92
C LEU A 34 13.06 -20.68 3.86
N ASP A 35 13.73 -20.52 5.01
CA ASP A 35 13.86 -21.56 6.02
C ASP A 35 12.48 -22.01 6.55
N CYS A 36 11.59 -21.06 6.80
CA CYS A 36 10.21 -21.34 7.19
C CYS A 36 9.45 -22.08 6.07
N ALA A 37 9.62 -21.66 4.81
CA ALA A 37 8.97 -22.29 3.67
C ALA A 37 9.45 -23.72 3.45
N VAL A 38 10.75 -23.97 3.58
CA VAL A 38 11.32 -25.33 3.46
C VAL A 38 10.86 -26.23 4.60
N THR A 39 10.72 -25.71 5.81
CA THR A 39 10.37 -26.51 6.99
C THR A 39 8.85 -26.69 7.12
N GLY A 40 8.08 -25.64 6.92
CA GLY A 40 6.62 -25.59 7.17
C GLY A 40 5.75 -25.43 5.92
N GLY A 41 6.35 -25.33 4.73
CA GLY A 41 5.63 -25.17 3.47
C GLY A 41 5.34 -23.71 3.09
N PHE A 42 5.48 -22.75 4.01
CA PHE A 42 5.29 -21.33 3.77
C PHE A 42 6.19 -20.49 4.66
N GLY A 43 6.55 -19.31 4.17
CA GLY A 43 7.33 -18.33 4.89
C GLY A 43 7.00 -16.93 4.37
N PHE A 44 7.13 -15.93 5.23
CA PHE A 44 6.71 -14.57 4.96
C PHE A 44 7.79 -13.58 5.35
N PHE A 45 7.85 -12.49 4.64
CA PHE A 45 8.47 -11.23 5.03
C PHE A 45 7.49 -10.10 4.75
N ARG A 46 7.71 -8.93 5.30
CA ARG A 46 6.84 -7.78 5.08
C ARG A 46 7.62 -6.59 4.58
N VAL A 47 6.96 -5.76 3.81
CA VAL A 47 7.47 -4.46 3.39
C VAL A 47 6.67 -3.40 4.14
N ASP A 48 7.38 -2.62 4.95
CA ASP A 48 6.80 -1.55 5.76
C ASP A 48 7.32 -0.20 5.30
N ILE A 49 6.64 0.85 5.73
CA ILE A 49 7.11 2.22 5.60
C ILE A 49 7.42 2.72 7.01
N ASP A 50 8.63 3.13 7.24
CA ASP A 50 9.10 3.60 8.54
C ASP A 50 9.91 4.89 8.41
N TYR A 51 10.08 5.62 9.50
CA TYR A 51 10.93 6.79 9.53
C TYR A 51 12.40 6.40 9.40
N ILE A 52 13.16 7.21 8.66
CA ILE A 52 14.60 6.97 8.48
C ILE A 52 15.33 7.05 9.84
N HIS A 53 14.96 8.05 10.65
CA HIS A 53 15.47 8.27 12.00
C HIS A 53 14.36 8.87 12.87
N ASP A 54 14.45 8.68 14.18
CA ASP A 54 13.49 9.21 15.17
C ASP A 54 13.28 10.74 15.11
N MET A 55 14.22 11.48 14.54
CA MET A 55 14.20 12.93 14.41
C MET A 55 13.95 13.42 12.97
N ASP A 56 13.66 12.52 12.03
CA ASP A 56 13.41 12.84 10.63
C ASP A 56 11.97 12.44 10.25
N PHE A 57 11.28 13.33 9.56
CA PHE A 57 9.94 13.06 9.02
C PHE A 57 9.97 12.33 7.68
N SER A 58 11.16 12.03 7.14
CA SER A 58 11.32 11.30 5.90
C SER A 58 11.00 9.82 6.11
N LEU A 59 10.14 9.29 5.25
CA LEU A 59 9.73 7.89 5.26
C LEU A 59 10.57 7.09 4.26
N GLU A 60 10.93 5.87 4.62
CA GLU A 60 11.54 4.92 3.69
C GLU A 60 10.89 3.54 3.79
N ALA A 61 10.94 2.80 2.68
CA ALA A 61 10.50 1.42 2.66
C ALA A 61 11.53 0.53 3.38
N ARG A 62 11.04 -0.37 4.23
CA ARG A 62 11.81 -1.35 4.99
C ARG A 62 11.33 -2.76 4.71
N ILE A 63 12.26 -3.69 4.59
CA ILE A 63 11.95 -5.13 4.45
C ILE A 63 12.23 -5.79 5.79
N ASN A 64 11.17 -6.22 6.46
CA ASN A 64 11.21 -6.80 7.79
C ASN A 64 10.94 -8.30 7.74
N ARG A 65 11.66 -9.06 8.55
CA ARG A 65 11.43 -10.49 8.68
C ARG A 65 10.20 -10.77 9.53
N ILE A 66 9.48 -11.84 9.22
CA ILE A 66 8.46 -12.43 10.07
C ILE A 66 9.03 -13.75 10.64
N PRO A 67 9.46 -13.77 11.91
CA PRO A 67 10.14 -14.94 12.49
C PRO A 67 9.23 -16.15 12.66
N ASN A 68 7.95 -15.90 12.93
CA ASN A 68 6.95 -16.95 13.12
C ASN A 68 5.93 -16.91 11.98
N PRO A 69 6.00 -17.82 11.00
CA PRO A 69 5.04 -17.85 9.89
C PRO A 69 3.60 -18.09 10.33
N LEU A 70 3.38 -18.73 11.51
CA LEU A 70 2.05 -18.97 12.06
C LEU A 70 1.38 -17.70 12.61
N SER A 71 2.11 -16.59 12.71
CA SER A 71 1.53 -15.29 13.07
C SER A 71 0.79 -14.63 11.89
N VAL A 72 0.97 -15.15 10.67
CA VAL A 72 0.33 -14.65 9.46
C VAL A 72 -0.88 -15.52 9.14
N HIS A 73 -2.04 -14.90 9.08
CA HIS A 73 -3.30 -15.56 8.69
C HIS A 73 -3.78 -14.90 7.39
N TRP A 74 -3.93 -15.68 6.35
CA TRP A 74 -4.32 -15.20 5.03
C TRP A 74 -5.68 -15.74 4.60
N ASP A 75 -6.17 -15.25 3.49
CA ASP A 75 -7.43 -15.68 2.89
C ASP A 75 -7.35 -17.16 2.48
N THR A 76 -8.04 -18.01 3.20
CA THR A 76 -8.08 -19.45 2.96
C THR A 76 -8.88 -19.84 1.71
N SER A 77 -9.60 -18.89 1.10
CA SER A 77 -10.33 -19.10 -0.15
C SER A 77 -9.43 -18.98 -1.39
N SER A 78 -8.19 -18.54 -1.20
CA SER A 78 -7.21 -18.40 -2.27
C SER A 78 -6.94 -19.74 -2.96
N THR A 79 -6.89 -19.67 -4.27
CA THR A 79 -6.60 -20.83 -5.14
C THR A 79 -5.34 -20.64 -5.97
N ARG A 80 -4.82 -19.41 -6.05
CA ARG A 80 -3.63 -19.10 -6.83
C ARG A 80 -2.36 -19.29 -6.02
N PHE A 81 -1.37 -19.88 -6.64
CA PHE A 81 -0.06 -20.12 -6.02
C PHE A 81 0.72 -18.83 -5.71
N ASP A 82 0.44 -17.75 -6.46
CA ASP A 82 1.07 -16.44 -6.32
C ASP A 82 0.34 -15.53 -5.33
N ALA A 83 -0.70 -16.04 -4.65
CA ALA A 83 -1.53 -15.31 -3.69
C ALA A 83 -2.17 -14.02 -4.24
N SER A 84 -2.24 -13.84 -5.56
CA SER A 84 -2.80 -12.65 -6.20
C SER A 84 -4.31 -12.48 -5.97
N ASP A 85 -5.00 -13.54 -5.57
CA ASP A 85 -6.42 -13.61 -5.25
C ASP A 85 -6.74 -13.43 -3.74
N TRP A 86 -5.75 -13.16 -2.90
CA TRP A 86 -6.01 -12.84 -1.50
C TRP A 86 -6.83 -11.56 -1.38
N ASN A 87 -7.86 -11.61 -0.55
CA ASN A 87 -8.70 -10.47 -0.25
C ASN A 87 -8.36 -9.84 1.11
N TYR A 88 -7.78 -10.63 2.02
CA TYR A 88 -7.36 -10.17 3.32
C TYR A 88 -6.17 -10.97 3.87
N ALA A 89 -5.46 -10.36 4.79
CA ALA A 89 -4.44 -11.02 5.60
C ALA A 89 -4.37 -10.35 6.98
N PHE A 90 -3.94 -11.10 7.99
CA PHE A 90 -3.65 -10.61 9.33
C PHE A 90 -2.23 -10.97 9.69
N VAL A 91 -1.52 -10.05 10.29
CA VAL A 91 -0.24 -10.32 10.95
C VAL A 91 -0.44 -10.05 12.43
N SER A 92 -0.33 -11.10 13.26
CA SER A 92 -0.57 -10.99 14.70
C SER A 92 0.74 -11.09 15.48
N GLU A 93 0.86 -10.30 16.54
CA GLU A 93 1.98 -10.31 17.46
C GLU A 93 1.52 -10.13 18.90
N PHE A 94 2.33 -10.59 19.86
CA PHE A 94 2.09 -10.34 21.27
C PHE A 94 2.86 -9.12 21.69
N MET A 95 2.18 -8.19 22.37
CA MET A 95 2.74 -6.95 22.90
C MET A 95 2.51 -6.91 24.40
N GLY A 96 3.53 -6.51 25.16
CA GLY A 96 3.39 -6.34 26.61
C GLY A 96 2.34 -5.29 26.96
N ASN A 97 1.64 -5.46 28.07
CA ASN A 97 0.56 -4.56 28.49
C ASN A 97 1.03 -3.12 28.66
N ASP A 98 2.25 -2.89 29.14
CA ASP A 98 2.80 -1.56 29.35
C ASP A 98 3.16 -0.89 28.00
N GLU A 99 3.72 -1.66 27.08
CA GLU A 99 4.02 -1.22 25.73
C GLU A 99 2.74 -0.88 24.97
N TYR A 100 1.72 -1.73 25.10
CA TYR A 100 0.39 -1.49 24.50
C TYR A 100 -0.21 -0.18 24.97
N LYS A 101 -0.20 0.10 26.28
CA LYS A 101 -0.71 1.34 26.84
C LYS A 101 0.07 2.57 26.40
N ALA A 102 1.39 2.41 26.25
CA ALA A 102 2.24 3.49 25.77
C ALA A 102 1.98 3.83 24.30
N LYS A 103 1.79 2.79 23.47
CA LYS A 103 1.54 2.94 22.03
C LYS A 103 0.13 3.37 21.69
N TYR A 104 -0.87 2.92 22.50
CA TYR A 104 -2.28 3.16 22.29
C TYR A 104 -2.96 3.73 23.54
N PRO A 105 -2.65 4.98 23.96
CA PRO A 105 -3.12 5.54 25.22
C PRO A 105 -4.65 5.65 25.32
N ASP A 106 -5.31 5.86 24.17
CA ASP A 106 -6.77 6.02 24.08
C ASP A 106 -7.52 4.70 23.88
N ALA A 107 -6.81 3.60 23.68
CA ALA A 107 -7.41 2.30 23.46
C ALA A 107 -7.69 1.59 24.79
N SER A 108 -8.94 1.16 24.97
CA SER A 108 -9.28 0.24 26.07
C SER A 108 -8.83 -1.16 25.71
N LEU A 109 -8.24 -1.88 26.68
CA LEU A 109 -8.06 -3.32 26.55
C LEU A 109 -9.45 -3.93 26.35
N ALA A 110 -9.64 -4.62 25.24
CA ALA A 110 -10.89 -5.33 24.99
C ALA A 110 -11.07 -6.38 26.09
N ASN A 111 -12.05 -6.14 26.95
CA ASN A 111 -12.35 -7.07 28.03
C ASN A 111 -13.33 -8.12 27.50
N PHE A 112 -12.80 -9.25 27.03
CA PHE A 112 -13.60 -10.41 26.60
C PHE A 112 -14.19 -11.20 27.78
N GLN A 113 -14.31 -10.59 28.96
CA GLN A 113 -15.01 -11.17 30.13
C GLN A 113 -16.54 -11.19 29.96
N GLY A 114 -17.04 -11.46 28.79
CA GLY A 114 -18.44 -11.69 28.50
C GLY A 114 -18.67 -13.17 28.24
N ASP A 115 -19.28 -13.84 29.17
CA ASP A 115 -20.19 -15.04 29.17
C ASP A 115 -19.98 -16.16 28.11
N SER A 116 -19.00 -16.12 27.27
CA SER A 116 -18.62 -17.20 26.39
C SER A 116 -17.29 -17.78 26.83
N ARG A 117 -17.36 -18.95 27.36
CA ARG A 117 -16.25 -19.87 27.62
C ARG A 117 -15.60 -20.33 26.31
N ASP A 118 -15.30 -19.42 25.44
CA ASP A 118 -14.55 -19.69 24.21
C ASP A 118 -13.08 -19.68 24.56
N GLU A 119 -12.42 -20.84 24.46
CA GLU A 119 -10.97 -21.02 24.56
C GLU A 119 -10.20 -20.03 23.64
N ALA A 120 -10.88 -19.48 22.66
CA ALA A 120 -10.33 -18.46 21.75
C ALA A 120 -10.04 -17.12 22.45
N SER A 121 -10.80 -16.74 23.49
CA SER A 121 -10.59 -15.46 24.19
C SER A 121 -9.29 -15.47 25.02
N ASP A 122 -8.94 -16.62 25.58
CA ASP A 122 -7.73 -16.80 26.40
C ASP A 122 -6.45 -16.71 25.55
N GLN A 123 -6.57 -16.86 24.23
CA GLN A 123 -5.44 -16.74 23.31
C GLN A 123 -5.10 -15.29 22.93
N TRP A 124 -5.99 -14.33 23.20
CA TRP A 124 -5.81 -12.93 22.82
C TRP A 124 -5.29 -12.05 23.96
N ILE A 125 -5.58 -12.40 25.19
CA ILE A 125 -5.15 -11.65 26.37
C ILE A 125 -4.56 -12.64 27.38
N THR A 126 -3.31 -12.43 27.70
CA THR A 126 -2.65 -13.11 28.83
C THR A 126 -2.49 -12.13 29.98
N GLU A 127 -2.02 -12.60 31.14
CA GLU A 127 -1.84 -11.76 32.33
C GLU A 127 -0.89 -10.57 32.05
N ASP A 128 0.12 -10.78 31.21
CA ASP A 128 1.21 -9.81 30.94
C ASP A 128 1.23 -9.25 29.51
N SER A 129 0.43 -9.79 28.58
CA SER A 129 0.48 -9.41 27.18
C SER A 129 -0.88 -9.44 26.49
N VAL A 130 -0.97 -8.63 25.46
CA VAL A 130 -2.11 -8.52 24.54
C VAL A 130 -1.67 -8.96 23.16
N ARG A 131 -2.45 -9.77 22.49
CA ARG A 131 -2.25 -10.08 21.08
C ARG A 131 -2.88 -8.97 20.26
N ILE A 132 -2.08 -8.31 19.44
CA ILE A 132 -2.54 -7.33 18.46
C ILE A 132 -2.48 -7.96 17.07
N ALA A 133 -3.35 -7.51 16.17
CA ALA A 133 -3.35 -7.97 14.79
C ALA A 133 -3.46 -6.76 13.86
N GLU A 134 -2.56 -6.70 12.91
CA GLU A 134 -2.63 -5.78 11.80
C GLU A 134 -3.43 -6.42 10.67
N TYR A 135 -4.47 -5.73 10.22
CA TYR A 135 -5.40 -6.22 9.22
C TYR A 135 -5.18 -5.56 7.87
N PHE A 136 -4.86 -6.35 6.89
CA PHE A 136 -4.73 -5.94 5.49
C PHE A 136 -5.95 -6.41 4.72
N LYS A 137 -6.59 -5.51 4.01
CA LYS A 137 -7.75 -5.80 3.17
C LYS A 137 -7.55 -5.21 1.77
N LYS A 138 -7.83 -6.03 0.77
CA LYS A 138 -7.83 -5.58 -0.62
C LYS A 138 -9.17 -4.91 -0.92
N GLU A 139 -9.11 -3.64 -1.27
CA GLU A 139 -10.29 -2.90 -1.72
C GLU A 139 -10.21 -2.66 -3.22
N ALA A 140 -11.25 -3.07 -3.93
CA ALA A 140 -11.38 -2.80 -5.35
C ALA A 140 -11.92 -1.38 -5.53
N THR A 141 -11.11 -0.51 -6.12
CA THR A 141 -11.54 0.83 -6.53
C THR A 141 -11.75 0.84 -8.03
N SER A 142 -12.98 1.14 -8.46
CA SER A 142 -13.24 1.38 -9.87
C SER A 142 -12.98 2.84 -10.22
N TYR A 143 -12.34 3.07 -11.35
CA TYR A 143 -12.11 4.40 -11.89
C TYR A 143 -12.39 4.39 -13.40
N THR A 144 -12.85 5.53 -13.91
CA THR A 144 -13.05 5.72 -15.34
C THR A 144 -11.75 6.25 -15.95
N LEU A 145 -11.34 5.66 -17.06
CA LEU A 145 -10.24 6.14 -17.88
C LEU A 145 -10.80 6.87 -19.08
N SER A 146 -10.25 8.03 -19.39
CA SER A 146 -10.45 8.71 -20.67
C SER A 146 -9.17 8.58 -21.50
N GLU A 147 -9.36 8.26 -22.78
CA GLU A 147 -8.28 8.24 -23.76
C GLU A 147 -8.11 9.64 -24.30
N LEU A 148 -6.92 10.21 -24.11
CA LEU A 148 -6.57 11.53 -24.63
C LEU A 148 -5.56 11.36 -25.76
N THR A 149 -5.83 12.01 -26.88
CA THR A 149 -4.88 12.15 -27.98
C THR A 149 -4.10 13.44 -27.76
N ILE A 150 -2.80 13.30 -27.44
CA ILE A 150 -1.90 14.43 -27.23
C ILE A 150 -1.01 14.55 -28.46
N ALA A 151 -1.05 15.69 -29.12
CA ALA A 151 -0.14 15.99 -30.22
C ALA A 151 1.16 16.60 -29.67
N ASP A 152 2.30 16.05 -30.07
CA ASP A 152 3.60 16.66 -29.74
C ASP A 152 3.71 18.00 -30.48
N PRO A 153 3.92 19.11 -29.77
CA PRO A 153 3.99 20.45 -30.39
C PRO A 153 5.18 20.63 -31.30
N GLN A 154 6.22 19.77 -31.27
CA GLN A 154 7.41 19.86 -32.08
C GLN A 154 7.38 18.94 -33.31
N THR A 155 6.83 17.75 -33.17
CA THR A 155 6.81 16.71 -34.21
C THR A 155 5.46 16.59 -34.89
N GLY A 156 4.38 17.04 -34.25
CA GLY A 156 3.00 16.84 -34.72
C GLY A 156 2.51 15.39 -34.64
N GLU A 157 3.28 14.50 -34.00
CA GLU A 157 2.87 13.10 -33.78
C GLU A 157 1.80 13.04 -32.71
N GLU A 158 0.73 12.31 -32.99
CA GLU A 158 -0.36 12.07 -32.06
C GLU A 158 -0.08 10.81 -31.23
N GLN A 159 -0.12 10.94 -29.91
CA GLN A 159 0.00 9.83 -28.97
C GLN A 159 -1.28 9.69 -28.16
N ASN A 160 -1.84 8.49 -28.11
CA ASN A 160 -3.00 8.17 -27.29
C ASN A 160 -2.52 7.77 -25.89
N GLN A 161 -2.98 8.50 -24.89
CA GLN A 161 -2.68 8.21 -23.49
C GLN A 161 -3.97 8.01 -22.70
N ALA A 162 -4.07 6.89 -21.98
CA ALA A 162 -5.18 6.65 -21.07
C ALA A 162 -4.89 7.30 -19.71
N ILE A 163 -5.71 8.26 -19.33
CA ILE A 163 -5.59 9.02 -18.06
C ILE A 163 -6.85 8.83 -17.24
N LYS A 164 -6.69 8.73 -15.92
CA LYS A 164 -7.84 8.65 -15.00
C LYS A 164 -8.60 9.97 -15.00
N ASN A 165 -9.93 9.89 -15.07
CA ASN A 165 -10.78 11.07 -15.03
C ASN A 165 -10.51 11.96 -13.82
N THR A 166 -10.21 11.37 -12.66
CA THR A 166 -9.84 12.11 -11.45
C THR A 166 -8.55 12.92 -11.60
N GLU A 167 -7.61 12.49 -12.43
CA GLU A 167 -6.38 13.24 -12.71
C GLU A 167 -6.65 14.38 -13.68
N ILE A 168 -7.48 14.14 -14.69
CA ILE A 168 -7.92 15.18 -15.63
C ILE A 168 -8.67 16.29 -14.88
N ILE A 169 -9.55 15.93 -13.95
CA ILE A 169 -10.28 16.90 -13.12
C ILE A 169 -9.32 17.74 -12.29
N LYS A 170 -8.34 17.13 -11.64
CA LYS A 170 -7.32 17.87 -10.86
C LYS A 170 -6.47 18.80 -11.73
N MET A 171 -6.16 18.41 -12.96
CA MET A 171 -5.47 19.28 -13.91
C MET A 171 -6.36 20.45 -14.34
N ALA A 172 -7.63 20.18 -14.61
CA ALA A 172 -8.62 21.17 -14.95
C ALA A 172 -8.80 22.21 -13.84
N GLU A 173 -9.01 21.76 -12.60
CA GLU A 173 -9.15 22.61 -11.42
C GLU A 173 -7.95 23.55 -11.29
N ARG A 174 -6.73 23.03 -11.36
CA ARG A 174 -5.51 23.86 -11.30
C ARG A 174 -5.43 24.86 -12.45
N TYR A 175 -5.85 24.48 -13.64
CA TYR A 175 -5.85 25.37 -14.80
C TYR A 175 -6.85 26.51 -14.62
N PHE A 176 -8.06 26.21 -14.17
CA PHE A 176 -9.10 27.19 -13.92
C PHE A 176 -8.74 28.15 -12.76
N GLU A 177 -8.18 27.63 -11.68
CA GLU A 177 -7.69 28.43 -10.56
C GLU A 177 -6.58 29.41 -10.99
N ASN A 178 -5.58 28.94 -11.74
CA ASN A 178 -4.47 29.74 -12.20
C ASN A 178 -4.88 30.77 -13.28
N GLY A 179 -5.88 30.44 -14.08
CA GLY A 179 -6.41 31.30 -15.13
C GLY A 179 -7.51 32.28 -14.66
N ASN A 180 -7.91 32.23 -13.37
CA ASN A 180 -9.07 32.96 -12.84
C ASN A 180 -10.36 32.77 -13.67
N ILE A 181 -10.54 31.58 -14.22
CA ILE A 181 -11.73 31.23 -15.01
C ILE A 181 -12.74 30.59 -14.03
N PRO A 182 -13.95 31.16 -13.87
CA PRO A 182 -14.93 30.58 -12.96
C PRO A 182 -15.44 29.24 -13.48
N MET A 183 -15.44 28.23 -12.61
CA MET A 183 -16.07 26.92 -12.87
C MET A 183 -17.61 26.95 -12.66
N GLU A 184 -18.21 28.12 -12.55
CA GLU A 184 -19.65 28.30 -12.34
C GLU A 184 -20.44 27.70 -13.52
N GLY A 185 -21.30 26.73 -13.19
CA GLY A 185 -22.14 26.06 -14.19
C GLY A 185 -21.69 24.67 -14.60
N MET A 186 -20.51 24.22 -14.17
CA MET A 186 -20.05 22.84 -14.37
C MET A 186 -20.44 21.98 -13.16
N ASN A 187 -21.51 21.20 -13.31
CA ASN A 187 -22.09 20.43 -12.20
C ASN A 187 -21.69 18.94 -12.23
N THR A 188 -21.05 18.47 -13.30
CA THR A 188 -20.65 17.08 -13.45
C THR A 188 -19.17 16.96 -13.85
N GLU A 189 -18.55 15.84 -13.45
CA GLU A 189 -17.18 15.51 -13.84
C GLU A 189 -16.98 15.54 -15.37
N ASN A 190 -17.96 15.05 -16.12
CA ASN A 190 -17.90 15.02 -17.58
C ASN A 190 -17.94 16.42 -18.21
N GLU A 191 -18.63 17.36 -17.60
CA GLU A 191 -18.65 18.76 -18.06
C GLU A 191 -17.32 19.44 -17.84
N ILE A 192 -16.68 19.20 -16.70
CA ILE A 192 -15.34 19.72 -16.37
C ILE A 192 -14.30 19.17 -17.35
N ILE A 193 -14.31 17.86 -17.57
CA ILE A 193 -13.39 17.18 -18.50
C ILE A 193 -13.59 17.72 -19.93
N SER A 194 -14.83 17.81 -20.38
CA SER A 194 -15.15 18.30 -21.72
C SER A 194 -14.75 19.76 -21.91
N ALA A 195 -14.98 20.60 -20.91
CA ALA A 195 -14.59 22.00 -20.96
C ALA A 195 -13.06 22.16 -21.00
N PHE A 196 -12.34 21.37 -20.21
CA PHE A 196 -10.86 21.41 -20.17
C PHE A 196 -10.25 20.94 -21.49
N LEU A 197 -10.80 19.89 -22.13
CA LEU A 197 -10.30 19.34 -23.38
C LEU A 197 -10.61 20.20 -24.61
N LEU A 198 -11.57 21.10 -24.51
CA LEU A 198 -11.93 22.04 -25.59
C LEU A 198 -11.16 23.37 -25.53
N MET A 199 -10.29 23.54 -24.54
CA MET A 199 -9.48 24.75 -24.43
C MET A 199 -8.25 24.67 -25.35
N PRO A 200 -7.90 25.79 -26.00
CA PRO A 200 -6.78 25.89 -26.94
C PRO A 200 -5.42 25.75 -26.23
#